data_b5d28439061d56fac5e9ed90c36b1661
#
_entry.id   b5d28439061d56fac5e9ed90c36b1661
#
_cell.length_a   1.000
_cell.length_b   1.000
_cell.length_c   1.000
_cell.angle_alpha   90.00
_cell.angle_beta   90.00
_cell.angle_gamma   90.00
#
_symmetry.space_group_name_H-M   'P 1'
#
loop_
_entity.id
_entity.type
_entity.pdbx_description
1 polymer ?
#
loop_
_entity_poly.entity_id
_entity_poly.type
_entity_poly.pdbx_seq_one_letter_code
_entity_poly.pdbx_strand_id
1 'polypeptide(L)'
;MPTYITLANFTDQGIRNFKDAPKRIQAFREMVQQMGGKFKDLYWTMGTYDLVSISEFPDDEMATAAALKVSALGNVRTTTLRGFGMEEIQSIIKKAD
;
A
#
# COMPACT_ATOMS: atom_id res chain seq x y z
N MET A 1 3.14 -14.73 0.88
CA MET A 1 2.54 -13.66 1.68
C MET A 1 1.37 -13.04 0.91
N PRO A 2 0.30 -12.65 1.60
CA PRO A 2 -0.81 -11.93 0.95
C PRO A 2 -0.37 -10.64 0.27
N THR A 3 -1.02 -10.32 -0.84
CA THR A 3 -0.79 -9.09 -1.59
C THR A 3 -1.82 -8.03 -1.21
N TYR A 4 -1.35 -6.80 -1.06
CA TYR A 4 -2.20 -5.65 -0.75
C TYR A 4 -1.95 -4.54 -1.76
N ILE A 5 -3.04 -3.97 -2.25
CA ILE A 5 -3.01 -2.84 -3.17
C ILE A 5 -3.49 -1.63 -2.37
N THR A 6 -2.62 -0.64 -2.22
CA THR A 6 -2.94 0.57 -1.47
C THR A 6 -3.15 1.72 -2.43
N LEU A 7 -4.34 2.31 -2.35
CA LEU A 7 -4.70 3.51 -3.10
C LEU A 7 -4.58 4.67 -2.13
N ALA A 8 -3.81 5.68 -2.48
CA ALA A 8 -3.54 6.78 -1.56
C ALA A 8 -3.85 8.12 -2.19
N ASN A 9 -4.37 9.02 -1.36
CA ASN A 9 -4.54 10.42 -1.70
C ASN A 9 -3.70 11.26 -0.76
N PHE A 10 -3.05 12.29 -1.30
CA PHE A 10 -2.38 13.28 -0.47
C PHE A 10 -3.40 14.06 0.34
N THR A 11 -3.04 14.35 1.58
CA THR A 11 -3.71 15.38 2.38
C THR A 11 -3.24 16.76 1.89
N ASP A 12 -3.83 17.83 2.44
CA ASP A 12 -3.34 19.18 2.16
C ASP A 12 -1.86 19.33 2.52
N GLN A 13 -1.46 18.78 3.65
CA GLN A 13 -0.06 18.77 4.07
C GLN A 13 0.82 18.01 3.07
N GLY A 14 0.39 16.84 2.65
CA GLY A 14 1.15 15.99 1.74
C GLY A 14 1.33 16.62 0.37
N ILE A 15 0.27 17.23 -0.18
CA ILE A 15 0.36 17.86 -1.50
C ILE A 15 1.18 19.15 -1.48
N ARG A 16 1.10 19.93 -0.40
CA ARG A 16 1.96 21.12 -0.29
C ARG A 16 3.44 20.78 -0.31
N ASN A 17 3.78 19.63 0.25
CA ASN A 17 5.17 19.17 0.36
C ASN A 17 5.48 18.06 -0.65
N PHE A 18 4.90 18.14 -1.85
CA PHE A 18 5.02 17.09 -2.85
C PHE A 18 6.48 16.81 -3.25
N LYS A 19 7.35 17.81 -3.15
CA LYS A 19 8.77 17.65 -3.51
C LYS A 19 9.48 16.65 -2.60
N ASP A 20 8.97 16.43 -1.38
CA ASP A 20 9.52 15.46 -0.44
C ASP A 20 8.91 14.06 -0.62
N ALA A 21 7.93 13.90 -1.51
CA ALA A 21 7.25 12.63 -1.71
C ALA A 21 8.21 11.47 -2.02
N PRO A 22 9.23 11.63 -2.88
CA PRO A 22 10.18 10.53 -3.13
C PRO A 22 10.88 10.03 -1.87
N LYS A 23 11.25 10.93 -0.95
CA LYS A 23 11.87 10.56 0.34
C LYS A 23 10.88 9.80 1.22
N ARG A 24 9.62 10.24 1.25
CA ARG A 24 8.57 9.56 2.03
C ARG A 24 8.31 8.16 1.49
N ILE A 25 8.36 7.98 0.19
CA ILE A 25 8.20 6.66 -0.44
C ILE A 25 9.36 5.75 -0.09
N GLN A 26 10.59 6.26 -0.08
CA GLN A 26 11.75 5.47 0.32
C GLN A 26 11.60 5.02 1.79
N ALA A 27 11.15 5.92 2.66
CA ALA A 27 10.89 5.59 4.07
C ALA A 27 9.79 4.53 4.21
N PHE A 28 8.75 4.61 3.39
CA PHE A 28 7.69 3.62 3.36
C PHE A 28 8.20 2.25 2.93
N ARG A 29 9.03 2.21 1.90
CA ARG A 29 9.67 0.95 1.45
C ARG A 29 10.45 0.30 2.58
N GLU A 30 11.26 1.09 3.28
CA GLU A 30 12.05 0.59 4.42
C GLU A 30 11.16 0.09 5.55
N MET A 31 10.09 0.81 5.84
CA MET A 31 9.12 0.40 6.86
C MET A 31 8.47 -0.94 6.51
N VAL A 32 8.04 -1.13 5.27
CA VAL A 32 7.45 -2.39 4.82
C VAL A 32 8.43 -3.55 5.05
N GLN A 33 9.69 -3.36 4.70
CA GLN A 33 10.73 -4.37 4.89
C GLN A 33 10.94 -4.69 6.37
N GLN A 34 11.00 -3.66 7.22
CA GLN A 34 11.16 -3.84 8.67
C GLN A 34 9.98 -4.56 9.31
N MET A 35 8.80 -4.42 8.73
CA MET A 35 7.59 -5.11 9.20
C MET A 35 7.44 -6.52 8.62
N GLY A 36 8.47 -7.04 7.98
CA GLY A 36 8.47 -8.39 7.43
C GLY A 36 7.78 -8.54 6.09
N GLY A 37 7.47 -7.43 5.44
CA GLY A 37 6.81 -7.42 4.14
C GLY A 37 7.77 -7.25 2.98
N LYS A 38 7.19 -7.15 1.79
CA LYS A 38 7.91 -6.86 0.54
C LYS A 38 7.21 -5.71 -0.17
N PHE A 39 7.96 -4.67 -0.48
CA PHE A 39 7.49 -3.59 -1.34
C PHE A 39 7.71 -4.02 -2.78
N LYS A 40 6.61 -4.15 -3.55
CA LYS A 40 6.67 -4.67 -4.91
C LYS A 40 6.73 -3.57 -5.95
N ASP A 41 5.83 -2.57 -5.83
CA ASP A 41 5.70 -1.57 -6.87
C ASP A 41 4.97 -0.33 -6.34
N LEU A 42 5.20 0.82 -7.00
CA LEU A 42 4.49 2.05 -6.69
C LEU A 42 4.42 2.93 -7.93
N TYR A 43 3.27 3.54 -8.14
CA TYR A 43 3.04 4.48 -9.24
C TYR A 43 2.36 5.73 -8.71
N TRP A 44 2.77 6.90 -9.22
CA TRP A 44 1.95 8.11 -9.15
C TRP A 44 0.90 8.01 -10.24
N THR A 45 -0.34 8.37 -9.93
CA THR A 45 -1.46 8.23 -10.86
C THR A 45 -2.17 9.56 -11.05
N MET A 46 -2.84 9.68 -12.18
CA MET A 46 -3.80 10.76 -12.44
C MET A 46 -5.19 10.29 -12.01
N GLY A 47 -6.07 11.24 -11.69
CA GLY A 47 -7.46 10.93 -11.42
C GLY A 47 -7.78 10.86 -9.92
N THR A 48 -8.63 9.93 -9.55
CA THR A 48 -9.20 9.86 -8.20
C THR A 48 -8.15 9.62 -7.12
N TYR A 49 -7.12 8.84 -7.42
CA TYR A 49 -6.05 8.54 -6.48
C TYR A 49 -4.73 9.11 -6.98
N ASP A 50 -3.88 9.52 -6.03
CA ASP A 50 -2.58 10.12 -6.36
C ASP A 50 -1.47 9.08 -6.46
N LEU A 51 -1.58 8.00 -5.69
CA LEU A 51 -0.58 6.95 -5.60
C LEU A 51 -1.25 5.58 -5.56
N VAL A 52 -0.61 4.61 -6.18
CA VAL A 52 -1.00 3.20 -6.07
C VAL A 52 0.25 2.41 -5.75
N SER A 53 0.21 1.63 -4.66
CA SER A 53 1.33 0.76 -4.31
C SER A 53 0.88 -0.68 -4.19
N ILE A 54 1.81 -1.59 -4.44
CA ILE A 54 1.59 -3.02 -4.31
C ILE A 54 2.66 -3.55 -3.36
N SER A 55 2.23 -4.16 -2.27
CA SER A 55 3.11 -4.72 -1.26
C SER A 55 2.59 -6.07 -0.78
N GLU A 56 3.47 -6.87 -0.21
CA GLU A 56 3.10 -8.10 0.48
C GLU A 56 3.38 -7.91 1.97
N PHE A 57 2.48 -8.43 2.79
CA PHE A 57 2.65 -8.46 4.25
C PHE A 57 2.32 -9.86 4.77
N PRO A 58 2.83 -10.22 5.95
CA PRO A 58 2.53 -11.54 6.54
C PRO A 58 1.04 -11.81 6.71
N ASP A 59 0.26 -10.78 7.09
CA ASP A 59 -1.17 -10.91 7.34
C ASP A 59 -1.87 -9.55 7.29
N ASP A 60 -3.19 -9.56 7.42
CA ASP A 60 -4.03 -8.35 7.40
C ASP A 60 -3.69 -7.40 8.54
N GLU A 61 -3.37 -7.93 9.71
CA GLU A 61 -3.03 -7.09 10.86
C GLU A 61 -1.78 -6.27 10.61
N MET A 62 -0.75 -6.90 10.01
CA MET A 62 0.49 -6.20 9.70
C MET A 62 0.28 -5.15 8.61
N ALA A 63 -0.52 -5.48 7.58
CA ALA A 63 -0.88 -4.52 6.53
C ALA A 63 -1.63 -3.32 7.12
N THR A 64 -2.55 -3.57 8.05
CA THR A 64 -3.32 -2.51 8.73
C THR A 64 -2.40 -1.65 9.60
N ALA A 65 -1.47 -2.27 10.32
CA ALA A 65 -0.50 -1.53 11.12
C ALA A 65 0.36 -0.61 10.26
N ALA A 66 0.77 -1.07 9.07
CA ALA A 66 1.52 -0.25 8.13
C ALA A 66 0.70 0.96 7.65
N ALA A 67 -0.58 0.73 7.34
CA ALA A 67 -1.49 1.81 6.93
C ALA A 67 -1.66 2.85 8.03
N LEU A 68 -1.79 2.41 9.28
CA LEU A 68 -1.90 3.33 10.42
C LEU A 68 -0.63 4.16 10.59
N LYS A 69 0.54 3.51 10.49
CA LYS A 69 1.81 4.21 10.65
C LYS A 69 2.01 5.28 9.59
N VAL A 70 1.75 4.96 8.32
CA VAL A 70 1.95 5.92 7.23
C VAL A 70 0.92 7.05 7.29
N SER A 71 -0.31 6.73 7.63
CA SER A 71 -1.38 7.74 7.72
C SER A 71 -1.16 8.69 8.90
N ALA A 72 -0.58 8.20 10.00
CA ALA A 72 -0.30 9.01 11.18
C ALA A 72 0.70 10.13 10.90
N LEU A 73 1.53 9.99 9.87
CA LEU A 73 2.46 11.06 9.46
C LEU A 73 1.74 12.25 8.84
N GLY A 74 0.47 12.09 8.47
CA GLY A 74 -0.39 13.20 8.03
C GLY A 74 -0.27 13.56 6.57
N ASN A 75 0.49 12.84 5.76
CA ASN A 75 0.74 13.20 4.37
C ASN A 75 -0.20 12.51 3.38
N VAL A 76 -0.78 11.37 3.77
CA VAL A 76 -1.66 10.59 2.90
C VAL A 76 -2.84 10.01 3.67
N ARG A 77 -3.92 9.76 2.92
CA ARG A 77 -5.04 8.92 3.35
C ARG A 77 -5.04 7.71 2.43
N THR A 78 -5.26 6.53 3.00
CA THR A 78 -5.12 5.29 2.25
C THR A 78 -6.40 4.48 2.22
N THR A 79 -6.58 3.74 1.12
CA THR A 79 -7.57 2.69 0.99
C THR A 79 -6.81 1.43 0.59
N THR A 80 -6.88 0.40 1.42
CA THR A 80 -6.13 -0.83 1.18
C THR A 80 -7.06 -1.95 0.73
N LEU A 81 -6.70 -2.57 -0.38
CA LEU A 81 -7.43 -3.69 -0.96
C LEU A 81 -6.60 -4.96 -0.81
N ARG A 82 -7.25 -6.05 -0.40
CA ARG A 82 -6.62 -7.36 -0.48
C ARG A 82 -6.63 -7.82 -1.93
N GLY A 83 -5.46 -8.01 -2.51
CA GLY A 83 -5.31 -8.51 -3.88
C GLY A 83 -5.10 -10.01 -3.91
N PHE A 84 -5.60 -10.65 -4.96
CA PHE A 84 -5.41 -12.09 -5.20
C PHE A 84 -4.76 -12.25 -6.57
N GLY A 85 -3.62 -12.94 -6.59
CA GLY A 85 -2.95 -13.25 -7.85
C GLY A 85 -3.66 -14.37 -8.61
N MET A 86 -3.16 -14.64 -9.82
CA MET A 86 -3.77 -15.63 -10.72
C MET A 86 -3.85 -17.01 -10.06
N GLU A 87 -2.78 -17.44 -9.39
CA GLU A 87 -2.77 -18.75 -8.74
C GLU A 87 -3.73 -18.83 -7.57
N GLU A 88 -3.79 -17.77 -6.77
CA GLU A 88 -4.70 -17.69 -5.64
C GLU A 88 -6.16 -17.72 -6.10
N ILE A 89 -6.49 -16.98 -7.15
CA ILE A 89 -7.88 -16.94 -7.64
C ILE A 89 -8.32 -18.28 -8.19
N GLN A 90 -7.43 -19.04 -8.81
CA GLN A 90 -7.74 -20.39 -9.27
C GLN A 90 -8.13 -21.30 -8.11
N SER A 91 -7.42 -21.20 -6.99
CA SER A 91 -7.73 -21.93 -5.77
C SER A 91 -9.06 -21.50 -5.15
N ILE A 92 -9.33 -20.20 -5.16
CA ILE A 92 -10.59 -19.65 -4.63
C ILE A 92 -11.78 -20.10 -5.47
N ILE A 93 -11.63 -20.13 -6.80
CA ILE A 93 -12.67 -20.58 -7.72
C ILE A 93 -13.10 -22.01 -7.39
N LYS A 94 -12.14 -22.88 -7.08
CA LYS A 94 -12.44 -24.25 -6.67
C LYS A 94 -13.30 -24.31 -5.41
N LYS A 95 -13.10 -23.38 -4.49
CA LYS A 95 -13.90 -23.32 -3.25
C LYS A 95 -15.33 -22.84 -3.52
N ALA A 96 -15.53 -22.09 -4.59
CA ALA A 96 -16.84 -21.58 -4.99
C ALA A 96 -17.65 -22.57 -5.80
N ASP A 97 -17.05 -23.69 -6.17
CA ASP A 97 -17.65 -24.70 -7.04
C ASP A 97 -18.70 -25.57 -6.29
#